data_b96cc99e7f74e73d1ed7c9b9e14dc792
#
_entry.id   b96cc99e7f74e73d1ed7c9b9e14dc792
#
_cell.length_a   1.000
_cell.length_b   1.000
_cell.length_c   1.000
_cell.angle_alpha   90.00
_cell.angle_beta   90.00
_cell.angle_gamma   90.00
#
_symmetry.space_group_name_H-M   'P 1'
#
loop_
_entity.id
_entity.type
_entity.pdbx_description
1 polymer ?
#
loop_
_entity_poly.entity_id
_entity_poly.type
_entity_poly.pdbx_seq_one_letter_code
_entity_poly.pdbx_strand_id
1 'polypeptide(L)'
;MIHQTGFWHKDFAEPHHIHSPNVSKWICEFLSDKKNNQIYDFGCGLGNYLNDLHSNKFTKLIGLEAEPPKTDYEFKINSQNLAHPFILDEKGIVICLEVGEHLPKEYQDVFLDNIANNCSDYLITSWAIKGQGGYGHYNELNNDEIIPEILKRGFTYLPEKSNEVRLVVEDFCSYFRNTLMVFKKD
;
A
#
# COMPACT_ATOMS: atom_id res chain seq x y z
N MET A 1 -17.15 -11.06 -2.84
CA MET A 1 -16.52 -12.05 -3.74
C MET A 1 -15.17 -11.49 -4.18
N ILE A 2 -14.17 -12.36 -4.44
CA ILE A 2 -12.82 -11.95 -4.86
C ILE A 2 -12.67 -12.25 -6.35
N HIS A 3 -12.14 -11.31 -7.10
CA HIS A 3 -11.87 -11.46 -8.53
C HIS A 3 -10.68 -12.41 -8.77
N GLN A 4 -10.60 -13.03 -9.95
CA GLN A 4 -9.50 -13.95 -10.31
C GLN A 4 -8.10 -13.31 -10.28
N THR A 5 -7.98 -12.00 -10.39
CA THR A 5 -6.72 -11.25 -10.26
C THR A 5 -6.43 -10.78 -8.82
N GLY A 6 -7.27 -11.16 -7.86
CA GLY A 6 -7.05 -10.94 -6.45
C GLY A 6 -7.75 -9.74 -5.83
N PHE A 7 -8.25 -8.77 -6.61
CA PHE A 7 -8.95 -7.64 -6.00
C PHE A 7 -10.31 -8.04 -5.40
N TRP A 8 -10.73 -7.32 -4.40
CA TRP A 8 -12.01 -7.53 -3.75
C TRP A 8 -13.11 -6.72 -4.45
N HIS A 9 -14.23 -7.37 -4.77
CA HIS A 9 -15.40 -6.63 -5.22
C HIS A 9 -15.91 -5.73 -4.11
N LYS A 10 -16.38 -4.55 -4.47
CA LYS A 10 -16.76 -3.46 -3.59
C LYS A 10 -17.64 -3.89 -2.41
N ASP A 11 -18.72 -4.61 -2.66
CA ASP A 11 -19.66 -5.04 -1.62
C ASP A 11 -19.03 -5.97 -0.57
N PHE A 12 -17.95 -6.66 -0.96
CA PHE A 12 -17.16 -7.50 -0.06
C PHE A 12 -16.10 -6.67 0.66
N ALA A 13 -15.47 -5.75 -0.04
CA ALA A 13 -14.37 -4.93 0.47
C ALA A 13 -14.80 -4.00 1.62
N GLU A 14 -15.92 -3.28 1.45
CA GLU A 14 -16.36 -2.24 2.38
C GLU A 14 -16.39 -2.66 3.87
N PRO A 15 -16.97 -3.82 4.27
CA PRO A 15 -17.00 -4.23 5.67
C PRO A 15 -15.70 -4.86 6.21
N HIS A 16 -14.73 -5.14 5.33
CA HIS A 16 -13.52 -5.88 5.70
C HIS A 16 -12.24 -5.04 5.71
N HIS A 17 -12.29 -3.78 5.24
CA HIS A 17 -11.15 -2.88 5.31
C HIS A 17 -10.85 -2.48 6.74
N ILE A 18 -9.60 -2.69 7.14
CA ILE A 18 -9.09 -2.29 8.46
C ILE A 18 -8.14 -1.09 8.26
N HIS A 19 -8.34 -0.05 9.07
CA HIS A 19 -7.51 1.13 9.09
C HIS A 19 -6.81 1.24 10.46
N SER A 20 -5.50 1.53 10.44
CA SER A 20 -4.71 1.77 11.64
C SER A 20 -4.43 3.26 11.79
N PRO A 21 -5.10 3.96 12.72
CA PRO A 21 -4.87 5.39 12.98
C PRO A 21 -3.43 5.69 13.40
N ASN A 22 -2.78 4.81 14.16
CA ASN A 22 -1.40 5.03 14.60
C ASN A 22 -0.40 4.88 13.44
N VAL A 23 -0.59 3.91 12.55
CA VAL A 23 0.22 3.77 11.33
C VAL A 23 -0.01 5.00 10.43
N SER A 24 -1.26 5.43 10.28
CA SER A 24 -1.60 6.63 9.51
C SER A 24 -0.92 7.89 10.07
N LYS A 25 -0.97 8.08 11.39
CA LYS A 25 -0.29 9.18 12.08
C LYS A 25 1.22 9.13 11.83
N TRP A 26 1.84 7.96 11.98
CA TRP A 26 3.26 7.79 11.71
C TRP A 26 3.60 8.15 10.25
N ILE A 27 2.80 7.72 9.28
CA ILE A 27 2.99 8.08 7.86
C ILE A 27 2.94 9.60 7.68
N CYS A 28 1.96 10.28 8.27
CA CYS A 28 1.84 11.75 8.20
C CYS A 28 3.06 12.46 8.81
N GLU A 29 3.58 11.97 9.92
CA GLU A 29 4.77 12.51 10.59
C GLU A 29 6.04 12.24 9.78
N PHE A 30 6.23 11.01 9.29
CA PHE A 30 7.37 10.60 8.47
C PHE A 30 7.46 11.40 7.16
N LEU A 31 6.34 11.70 6.53
CA LEU A 31 6.25 12.44 5.28
C LEU A 31 5.98 13.95 5.48
N SER A 32 6.17 14.49 6.68
CA SER A 32 5.76 15.87 7.03
C SER A 32 6.41 16.97 6.19
N ASP A 33 7.61 16.73 5.66
CA ASP A 33 8.33 17.61 4.73
C ASP A 33 7.94 17.42 3.24
N LYS A 34 7.08 16.44 2.94
CA LYS A 34 6.67 16.02 1.60
C LYS A 34 5.21 16.40 1.23
N LYS A 35 4.60 17.36 1.93
CA LYS A 35 3.16 17.67 1.80
C LYS A 35 2.71 18.08 0.40
N ASN A 36 3.62 18.56 -0.42
CA ASN A 36 3.35 18.96 -1.80
C ASN A 36 3.82 17.94 -2.85
N ASN A 37 4.37 16.81 -2.41
CA ASN A 37 4.76 15.71 -3.30
C ASN A 37 3.52 14.92 -3.73
N GLN A 38 3.60 14.31 -4.91
CA GLN A 38 2.59 13.34 -5.33
C GLN A 38 2.66 12.10 -4.43
N ILE A 39 1.54 11.69 -3.88
CA ILE A 39 1.38 10.46 -3.09
C ILE A 39 0.28 9.60 -3.71
N TYR A 40 0.59 8.35 -3.86
CA TYR A 40 -0.33 7.32 -4.32
C TYR A 40 -0.57 6.29 -3.23
N ASP A 41 -1.81 5.81 -3.13
CA ASP A 41 -2.15 4.63 -2.32
C ASP A 41 -2.66 3.53 -3.27
N PHE A 42 -1.85 2.49 -3.46
CA PHE A 42 -2.13 1.38 -4.35
C PHE A 42 -2.92 0.29 -3.60
N GLY A 43 -4.15 0.05 -4.02
CA GLY A 43 -5.10 -0.78 -3.28
C GLY A 43 -5.64 -0.03 -2.07
N CYS A 44 -6.02 1.23 -2.26
CA CYS A 44 -6.37 2.15 -1.18
C CYS A 44 -7.69 1.80 -0.45
N GLY A 45 -8.44 0.84 -0.95
CA GLY A 45 -9.73 0.47 -0.39
C GLY A 45 -10.66 1.67 -0.25
N LEU A 46 -11.06 1.98 0.98
CA LEU A 46 -11.94 3.12 1.27
C LEU A 46 -11.23 4.48 1.25
N GLY A 47 -9.90 4.53 1.08
CA GLY A 47 -9.12 5.76 1.04
C GLY A 47 -8.80 6.39 2.41
N ASN A 48 -8.90 5.61 3.49
CA ASN A 48 -8.74 6.13 4.85
C ASN A 48 -7.37 6.75 5.10
N TYR A 49 -6.26 6.12 4.65
CA TYR A 49 -4.91 6.67 4.80
C TYR A 49 -4.74 7.99 4.03
N LEU A 50 -5.31 8.07 2.81
CA LEU A 50 -5.30 9.31 2.04
C LEU A 50 -6.13 10.41 2.70
N ASN A 51 -7.27 10.06 3.31
CA ASN A 51 -8.10 11.01 4.03
C ASN A 51 -7.39 11.61 5.25
N ASP A 52 -6.62 10.81 5.96
CA ASP A 52 -5.79 11.30 7.08
C ASP A 52 -4.64 12.19 6.56
N LEU A 53 -3.98 11.82 5.46
CA LEU A 53 -2.99 12.67 4.82
C LEU A 53 -3.61 14.01 4.38
N HIS A 54 -4.79 14.00 3.73
CA HIS A 54 -5.50 15.21 3.33
C HIS A 54 -5.80 16.11 4.55
N SER A 55 -6.30 15.54 5.63
CA SER A 55 -6.56 16.23 6.91
C SER A 55 -5.29 16.86 7.49
N ASN A 56 -4.12 16.26 7.24
CA ASN A 56 -2.80 16.76 7.62
C ASN A 56 -2.14 17.67 6.56
N LYS A 57 -2.93 18.19 5.59
CA LYS A 57 -2.53 19.20 4.59
C LYS A 57 -1.58 18.67 3.51
N PHE A 58 -1.63 17.39 3.18
CA PHE A 58 -1.03 16.88 1.96
C PHE A 58 -1.96 17.20 0.78
N THR A 59 -1.41 17.66 -0.34
CA THR A 59 -2.21 18.32 -1.39
C THR A 59 -2.34 17.51 -2.68
N LYS A 60 -1.43 16.60 -2.96
CA LYS A 60 -1.41 15.78 -4.18
C LYS A 60 -1.62 14.31 -3.83
N LEU A 61 -2.87 13.89 -3.73
CA LEU A 61 -3.25 12.56 -3.28
C LEU A 61 -4.10 11.85 -4.34
N ILE A 62 -3.74 10.62 -4.67
CA ILE A 62 -4.51 9.76 -5.59
C ILE A 62 -4.54 8.34 -5.04
N GLY A 63 -5.73 7.80 -4.88
CA GLY A 63 -5.96 6.38 -4.62
C GLY A 63 -6.09 5.59 -5.91
N LEU A 64 -5.58 4.36 -5.92
CA LEU A 64 -5.83 3.39 -6.97
C LEU A 64 -6.53 2.18 -6.36
N GLU A 65 -7.70 1.86 -6.88
CA GLU A 65 -8.51 0.71 -6.45
C GLU A 65 -9.19 0.08 -7.68
N ALA A 66 -9.33 -1.25 -7.72
CA ALA A 66 -9.95 -1.91 -8.87
C ALA A 66 -11.43 -1.51 -9.02
N GLU A 67 -12.16 -1.49 -7.92
CA GLU A 67 -13.54 -1.02 -7.83
C GLU A 67 -13.64 0.12 -6.80
N PRO A 68 -13.40 1.37 -7.20
CA PRO A 68 -13.37 2.50 -6.28
C PRO A 68 -14.67 2.67 -5.50
N PRO A 69 -14.60 2.98 -4.19
CA PRO A 69 -15.76 3.33 -3.41
C PRO A 69 -16.35 4.66 -3.89
N LYS A 70 -17.62 4.90 -3.59
CA LYS A 70 -18.23 6.22 -3.72
C LYS A 70 -17.90 7.03 -2.46
N THR A 71 -17.10 8.05 -2.60
CA THR A 71 -16.71 8.93 -1.48
C THR A 71 -16.88 10.40 -1.87
N ASP A 72 -17.04 11.25 -0.87
CA ASP A 72 -17.09 12.72 -1.03
C ASP A 72 -15.72 13.35 -0.73
N TYR A 73 -14.61 12.61 -0.90
CA TYR A 73 -13.26 13.11 -0.67
C TYR A 73 -12.86 14.17 -1.70
N GLU A 74 -12.05 15.13 -1.30
CA GLU A 74 -11.50 16.17 -2.18
C GLU A 74 -10.35 15.64 -3.07
N PHE A 75 -9.86 14.43 -2.83
CA PHE A 75 -8.89 13.72 -3.67
C PHE A 75 -9.60 12.63 -4.51
N LYS A 76 -8.90 12.13 -5.54
CA LYS A 76 -9.46 11.13 -6.45
C LYS A 76 -9.06 9.71 -6.04
N ILE A 77 -9.99 8.77 -6.21
CA ILE A 77 -9.70 7.35 -6.26
C ILE A 77 -10.01 6.87 -7.68
N ASN A 78 -8.97 6.48 -8.40
CA ASN A 78 -9.08 6.04 -9.79
C ASN A 78 -9.28 4.51 -9.86
N SER A 79 -10.06 4.05 -10.83
CA SER A 79 -10.18 2.62 -11.11
C SER A 79 -8.91 2.11 -11.75
N GLN A 80 -8.22 1.19 -11.07
CA GLN A 80 -7.00 0.56 -11.58
C GLN A 80 -6.86 -0.87 -11.04
N ASN A 81 -6.82 -1.86 -11.92
CA ASN A 81 -6.44 -3.22 -11.55
C ASN A 81 -4.91 -3.33 -11.50
N LEU A 82 -4.36 -3.57 -10.31
CA LEU A 82 -2.91 -3.61 -10.07
C LEU A 82 -2.23 -4.86 -10.64
N ALA A 83 -2.99 -5.87 -11.08
CA ALA A 83 -2.48 -7.05 -11.80
C ALA A 83 -2.13 -6.76 -13.27
N HIS A 84 -2.48 -5.59 -13.81
CA HIS A 84 -2.15 -5.18 -15.19
C HIS A 84 -1.12 -4.07 -15.19
N PRO A 85 -0.20 -4.03 -16.18
CA PRO A 85 0.83 -3.00 -16.26
C PRO A 85 0.22 -1.61 -16.50
N PHE A 86 0.74 -0.60 -15.81
CA PHE A 86 0.39 0.80 -16.02
C PHE A 86 1.54 1.74 -15.64
N ILE A 87 1.51 2.93 -16.21
CA ILE A 87 2.42 4.04 -15.89
C ILE A 87 1.56 5.29 -15.64
N LEU A 88 1.84 5.98 -14.55
CA LEU A 88 1.21 7.23 -14.19
C LEU A 88 1.98 8.42 -14.79
N ASP A 89 1.30 9.52 -15.04
CA ASP A 89 1.89 10.73 -15.66
C ASP A 89 2.98 11.36 -14.77
N GLU A 90 2.81 11.32 -13.45
CA GLU A 90 3.78 11.81 -12.47
C GLU A 90 4.14 10.65 -11.52
N LYS A 91 5.43 10.44 -11.25
CA LYS A 91 5.87 9.50 -10.22
C LYS A 91 5.76 10.14 -8.84
N GLY A 92 5.55 9.34 -7.80
CA GLY A 92 5.36 9.87 -6.45
C GLY A 92 5.84 8.94 -5.35
N ILE A 93 5.48 9.26 -4.14
CA ILE A 93 5.56 8.36 -2.99
C ILE A 93 4.45 7.32 -3.14
N VAL A 94 4.75 6.07 -2.87
CA VAL A 94 3.75 4.98 -2.95
C VAL A 94 3.51 4.40 -1.56
N ILE A 95 2.24 4.36 -1.16
CA ILE A 95 1.73 3.58 -0.03
C ILE A 95 1.03 2.37 -0.63
N CYS A 96 1.23 1.18 -0.06
CA CYS A 96 0.60 -0.04 -0.53
C CYS A 96 0.55 -1.07 0.62
N LEU A 97 -0.57 -1.16 1.31
CA LEU A 97 -0.68 -1.90 2.57
C LEU A 97 -1.64 -3.09 2.43
N GLU A 98 -1.15 -4.31 2.72
CA GLU A 98 -1.92 -5.57 2.66
C GLU A 98 -2.62 -5.74 1.30
N VAL A 99 -1.84 -5.73 0.22
CA VAL A 99 -2.33 -5.83 -1.16
C VAL A 99 -1.70 -6.97 -1.93
N GLY A 100 -0.38 -7.09 -1.89
CA GLY A 100 0.36 -8.02 -2.74
C GLY A 100 0.04 -9.49 -2.49
N GLU A 101 -0.30 -9.85 -1.28
CA GLU A 101 -0.72 -11.20 -0.87
C GLU A 101 -2.05 -11.63 -1.51
N HIS A 102 -2.88 -10.67 -1.92
CA HIS A 102 -4.14 -10.97 -2.59
C HIS A 102 -3.97 -11.26 -4.08
N LEU A 103 -2.89 -10.78 -4.71
CA LEU A 103 -2.64 -11.07 -6.11
C LEU A 103 -2.09 -12.50 -6.27
N PRO A 104 -2.68 -13.35 -7.15
CA PRO A 104 -2.07 -14.61 -7.53
C PRO A 104 -0.62 -14.44 -7.98
N LYS A 105 0.21 -15.45 -7.72
CA LYS A 105 1.66 -15.37 -7.92
C LYS A 105 2.10 -14.97 -9.32
N GLU A 106 1.33 -15.34 -10.34
CA GLU A 106 1.58 -14.98 -11.74
C GLU A 106 1.53 -13.47 -12.00
N TYR A 107 0.89 -12.67 -11.14
CA TYR A 107 0.81 -11.20 -11.25
C TYR A 107 1.83 -10.47 -10.37
N GLN A 108 2.59 -11.17 -9.54
CA GLN A 108 3.52 -10.56 -8.58
C GLN A 108 4.53 -9.64 -9.26
N ASP A 109 5.18 -10.09 -10.33
CA ASP A 109 6.20 -9.29 -11.01
C ASP A 109 5.61 -8.03 -11.63
N VAL A 110 4.45 -8.14 -12.30
CA VAL A 110 3.73 -6.98 -12.86
C VAL A 110 3.36 -5.99 -11.76
N PHE A 111 2.86 -6.48 -10.63
CA PHE A 111 2.49 -5.63 -9.49
C PHE A 111 3.70 -4.89 -8.89
N LEU A 112 4.81 -5.59 -8.67
CA LEU A 112 6.03 -4.98 -8.15
C LEU A 112 6.67 -4.01 -9.15
N ASP A 113 6.58 -4.30 -10.46
CA ASP A 113 7.02 -3.40 -11.53
C ASP A 113 6.13 -2.14 -11.60
N ASN A 114 4.82 -2.27 -11.40
CA ASN A 114 3.92 -1.12 -11.28
C ASN A 114 4.33 -0.20 -10.13
N ILE A 115 4.65 -0.75 -8.95
CA ILE A 115 5.17 0.04 -7.81
C ILE A 115 6.49 0.72 -8.21
N ALA A 116 7.44 -0.02 -8.74
CA ALA A 116 8.78 0.50 -9.04
C ALA A 116 8.78 1.58 -10.13
N ASN A 117 7.93 1.41 -11.16
CA ASN A 117 7.83 2.34 -12.27
C ASN A 117 7.15 3.66 -11.90
N ASN A 118 6.28 3.66 -10.90
CA ASN A 118 5.51 4.82 -10.47
C ASN A 118 6.03 5.46 -9.16
N CYS A 119 6.98 4.81 -8.47
CA CYS A 119 7.63 5.35 -7.28
C CYS A 119 8.87 6.19 -7.64
N SER A 120 9.00 7.37 -7.01
CA SER A 120 10.18 8.26 -7.18
C SER A 120 10.86 8.65 -5.87
N ASP A 121 10.32 8.26 -4.71
CA ASP A 121 10.88 8.64 -3.41
C ASP A 121 10.75 7.47 -2.41
N TYR A 122 9.71 7.43 -1.61
CA TYR A 122 9.48 6.37 -0.62
C TYR A 122 8.42 5.37 -1.10
N LEU A 123 8.65 4.10 -0.74
CA LEU A 123 7.62 3.06 -0.73
C LEU A 123 7.36 2.67 0.73
N ILE A 124 6.12 2.80 1.17
CA ILE A 124 5.64 2.31 2.46
C ILE A 124 4.69 1.16 2.14
N THR A 125 5.06 -0.05 2.48
CA THR A 125 4.28 -1.24 2.10
C THR A 125 4.18 -2.25 3.22
N SER A 126 3.21 -3.15 3.11
CA SER A 126 3.15 -4.39 3.87
C SER A 126 2.82 -5.55 2.95
N TRP A 127 3.10 -6.74 3.39
CA TRP A 127 2.79 -7.99 2.69
C TRP A 127 2.56 -9.08 3.72
N ALA A 128 1.42 -9.75 3.70
CA ALA A 128 1.10 -10.79 4.66
C ALA A 128 2.17 -11.89 4.67
N ILE A 129 2.69 -12.21 5.85
CA ILE A 129 3.66 -13.28 6.02
C ILE A 129 2.98 -14.66 5.97
N LYS A 130 3.72 -15.69 5.59
CA LYS A 130 3.22 -17.06 5.50
C LYS A 130 2.57 -17.51 6.81
N GLY A 131 1.33 -17.95 6.70
CA GLY A 131 0.50 -18.40 7.81
C GLY A 131 -0.29 -17.30 8.52
N GLN A 132 -0.21 -16.04 8.06
CA GLN A 132 -1.05 -14.96 8.58
C GLN A 132 -2.53 -15.25 8.34
N GLY A 133 -2.86 -15.78 7.16
CA GLY A 133 -4.22 -16.04 6.74
C GLY A 133 -5.02 -14.79 6.46
N GLY A 134 -6.11 -14.94 5.75
CA GLY A 134 -6.99 -13.84 5.36
C GLY A 134 -7.86 -14.20 4.17
N TYR A 135 -8.84 -13.37 3.88
CA TYR A 135 -9.70 -13.57 2.72
C TYR A 135 -8.94 -13.33 1.41
N GLY A 136 -8.71 -14.42 0.63
CA GLY A 136 -8.02 -14.31 -0.66
C GLY A 136 -6.53 -14.05 -0.57
N HIS A 137 -5.86 -14.52 0.47
CA HIS A 137 -4.41 -14.57 0.55
C HIS A 137 -3.90 -15.72 -0.34
N TYR A 138 -3.58 -15.42 -1.59
CA TYR A 138 -3.06 -16.38 -2.56
C TYR A 138 -1.53 -16.43 -2.59
N ASN A 139 -0.86 -15.38 -2.09
CA ASN A 139 0.57 -15.16 -2.27
C ASN A 139 1.22 -14.56 -1.00
N GLU A 140 1.10 -15.24 0.13
CA GLU A 140 1.79 -14.85 1.36
C GLU A 140 3.30 -15.07 1.23
N LEU A 141 4.11 -14.08 1.58
CA LEU A 141 5.57 -14.10 1.52
C LEU A 141 6.18 -13.57 2.81
N ASN A 142 7.17 -14.26 3.35
CA ASN A 142 7.95 -13.73 4.45
C ASN A 142 8.79 -12.51 4.01
N ASN A 143 9.17 -11.64 4.95
CA ASN A 143 9.95 -10.45 4.65
C ASN A 143 11.29 -10.77 3.95
N ASP A 144 11.93 -11.88 4.27
CA ASP A 144 13.16 -12.35 3.62
C ASP A 144 12.96 -12.84 2.18
N GLU A 145 11.73 -13.06 1.76
CA GLU A 145 11.36 -13.40 0.38
C GLU A 145 10.98 -12.15 -0.43
N ILE A 146 10.17 -11.24 0.14
CA ILE A 146 9.65 -10.08 -0.60
C ILE A 146 10.66 -8.91 -0.63
N ILE A 147 11.43 -8.67 0.43
CA ILE A 147 12.42 -7.59 0.46
C ILE A 147 13.40 -7.71 -0.72
N PRO A 148 14.05 -8.87 -1.00
CA PRO A 148 14.93 -9.01 -2.14
C PRO A 148 14.26 -8.70 -3.50
N GLU A 149 12.99 -9.02 -3.67
CA GLU A 149 12.25 -8.74 -4.91
C GLU A 149 12.03 -7.23 -5.11
N ILE A 150 11.79 -6.49 -4.02
CA ILE A 150 11.70 -5.03 -4.07
C ILE A 150 13.07 -4.40 -4.32
N LEU A 151 14.14 -4.89 -3.67
CA LEU A 151 15.51 -4.39 -3.89
C LEU A 151 15.97 -4.55 -5.33
N LYS A 152 15.65 -5.65 -6.02
CA LYS A 152 15.97 -5.87 -7.45
C LYS A 152 15.40 -4.79 -8.37
N ARG A 153 14.39 -4.04 -7.91
CA ARG A 153 13.70 -2.98 -8.66
C ARG A 153 14.20 -1.56 -8.35
N GLY A 154 15.41 -1.44 -7.77
CA GLY A 154 16.06 -0.16 -7.48
C GLY A 154 15.43 0.53 -6.26
N PHE A 155 15.36 -0.20 -5.16
CA PHE A 155 15.00 0.33 -3.85
C PHE A 155 16.05 -0.05 -2.81
N THR A 156 16.22 0.80 -1.83
CA THR A 156 17.01 0.54 -0.62
C THR A 156 16.04 0.33 0.55
N TYR A 157 16.15 -0.80 1.26
CA TYR A 157 15.35 -1.09 2.46
C TYR A 157 15.79 -0.22 3.65
N LEU A 158 14.83 0.33 4.38
CA LEU A 158 15.06 1.17 5.56
C LEU A 158 14.62 0.43 6.85
N PRO A 159 15.45 -0.44 7.42
CA PRO A 159 15.06 -1.28 8.55
C PRO A 159 14.70 -0.47 9.80
N GLU A 160 15.37 0.65 10.06
CA GLU A 160 15.09 1.51 11.22
C GLU A 160 13.67 2.10 11.09
N LYS A 161 13.32 2.64 9.92
CA LYS A 161 11.98 3.21 9.67
C LYS A 161 10.89 2.14 9.68
N SER A 162 11.19 0.96 9.17
CA SER A 162 10.28 -0.20 9.25
C SER A 162 10.01 -0.61 10.69
N ASN A 163 11.05 -0.63 11.54
CA ASN A 163 10.89 -0.93 12.96
C ASN A 163 10.14 0.19 13.70
N GLU A 164 10.41 1.47 13.40
CA GLU A 164 9.68 2.60 13.99
C GLU A 164 8.17 2.47 13.76
N VAL A 165 7.74 2.24 12.51
CA VAL A 165 6.30 2.12 12.21
C VAL A 165 5.66 0.87 12.82
N ARG A 166 6.39 -0.23 12.94
CA ARG A 166 5.90 -1.46 13.58
C ARG A 166 5.62 -1.29 15.08
N LEU A 167 6.36 -0.41 15.76
CA LEU A 167 6.21 -0.15 17.19
C LEU A 167 4.94 0.63 17.56
N VAL A 168 4.33 1.34 16.60
CA VAL A 168 3.12 2.14 16.88
C VAL A 168 1.82 1.40 16.59
N VAL A 169 1.89 0.19 16.05
CA VAL A 169 0.74 -0.60 15.60
C VAL A 169 -0.17 -1.01 16.76
N GLU A 170 -1.47 -0.79 16.61
CA GLU A 170 -2.53 -1.20 17.55
C GLU A 170 -2.73 -2.73 17.58
N ASP A 171 -3.32 -3.23 18.69
CA ASP A 171 -3.52 -4.67 18.87
C ASP A 171 -4.49 -5.29 17.86
N PHE A 172 -5.51 -4.55 17.43
CA PHE A 172 -6.52 -5.05 16.49
C PHE A 172 -6.00 -5.24 15.05
N CYS A 173 -4.83 -4.64 14.71
CA CYS A 173 -4.13 -4.83 13.45
C CYS A 173 -2.69 -5.32 13.66
N SER A 174 -2.49 -6.18 14.66
CA SER A 174 -1.18 -6.65 15.12
C SER A 174 -0.32 -7.32 14.05
N TYR A 175 -0.90 -7.80 12.95
CA TYR A 175 -0.18 -8.34 11.79
C TYR A 175 0.79 -7.30 11.20
N PHE A 176 0.48 -6.02 11.19
CA PHE A 176 1.37 -4.96 10.74
C PHE A 176 2.68 -4.87 11.51
N ARG A 177 2.75 -5.37 12.76
CA ARG A 177 3.99 -5.43 13.55
C ARG A 177 5.09 -6.26 12.89
N ASN A 178 4.70 -7.18 12.01
CA ASN A 178 5.62 -8.05 11.30
C ASN A 178 5.74 -7.73 9.80
N THR A 179 4.77 -7.05 9.22
CA THR A 179 4.61 -6.93 7.77
C THR A 179 4.98 -5.56 7.21
N LEU A 180 4.91 -4.48 8.01
CA LEU A 180 5.22 -3.13 7.54
C LEU A 180 6.71 -2.98 7.17
N MET A 181 6.95 -2.41 6.00
CA MET A 181 8.27 -2.19 5.44
C MET A 181 8.36 -0.80 4.80
N VAL A 182 9.49 -0.14 4.96
CA VAL A 182 9.76 1.17 4.35
C VAL A 182 11.00 1.05 3.48
N PHE A 183 10.91 1.59 2.27
CA PHE A 183 12.00 1.62 1.30
C PHE A 183 12.17 3.03 0.75
N LYS A 184 13.39 3.31 0.30
CA LYS A 184 13.74 4.51 -0.47
C LYS A 184 14.01 4.09 -1.91
N LYS A 185 13.47 4.84 -2.88
CA LYS A 185 13.80 4.67 -4.29
C LYS A 185 15.21 5.23 -4.55
N ASP A 186 16.02 4.47 -5.27
CA ASP A 186 17.42 4.82 -5.61
C ASP A 186 17.50 5.96 -6.63
#